data_9010dd92c5f365930d6ae1c6b6d89586
#
_entry.id   9010dd92c5f365930d6ae1c6b6d89586
#
_cell.length_a   1.000
_cell.length_b   1.000
_cell.length_c   1.000
_cell.angle_alpha   90.00
_cell.angle_beta   90.00
_cell.angle_gamma   90.00
#
_symmetry.space_group_name_H-M   'P 1'
#
loop_
_entity.id
_entity.type
_entity.pdbx_description
1 polymer ?
#
loop_
_entity_poly.entity_id
_entity_poly.type
_entity_poly.pdbx_seq_one_letter_code
_entity_poly.pdbx_strand_id
1 'polypeptide(L)'
;AMGDSVNLASRLEGANKHYGTTAMISENTYKNAKDVIDVRRLDTIRVVGKSEPILIYELLGKKDSLPQKVYDMLEKYNEGLKMFDERQWKRALKHFNEALDILSDDGPSQTYVKRCEEFLKKAPSKNWDGVYTFKTK
;
A
#
# COMPACT_ATOMS: atom_id res chain seq x y z
N ALA A 1 -16.35 8.68 16.56
CA ALA A 1 -17.56 7.93 16.81
C ALA A 1 -17.31 6.45 16.63
N MET A 2 -17.91 5.62 17.48
CA MET A 2 -17.70 4.19 17.49
C MET A 2 -18.14 3.51 16.18
N GLY A 3 -19.24 3.96 15.58
CA GLY A 3 -19.73 3.41 14.32
C GLY A 3 -18.72 3.59 13.17
N ASP A 4 -18.06 4.73 13.10
CA ASP A 4 -17.07 4.99 12.08
C ASP A 4 -15.85 4.08 12.22
N SER A 5 -15.41 3.82 13.45
CA SER A 5 -14.28 2.92 13.71
C SER A 5 -14.59 1.48 13.28
N VAL A 6 -15.81 1.00 13.57
CA VAL A 6 -16.24 -0.34 13.17
C VAL A 6 -16.33 -0.44 11.66
N ASN A 7 -16.91 0.56 11.00
CA ASN A 7 -17.03 0.58 9.55
C ASN A 7 -15.65 0.63 8.87
N LEU A 8 -14.72 1.40 9.41
CA LEU A 8 -13.37 1.48 8.88
C LEU A 8 -12.66 0.14 8.99
N ALA A 9 -12.74 -0.52 10.15
CA ALA A 9 -12.11 -1.83 10.35
C ALA A 9 -12.63 -2.86 9.37
N SER A 10 -13.94 -2.89 9.14
CA SER A 10 -14.56 -3.81 8.18
C SER A 10 -14.07 -3.56 6.76
N ARG A 11 -13.90 -2.30 6.37
CA ARG A 11 -13.41 -1.94 5.04
C ARG A 11 -11.93 -2.26 4.86
N LEU A 12 -11.12 -2.09 5.91
CA LEU A 12 -9.71 -2.46 5.88
C LEU A 12 -9.53 -3.97 5.74
N GLU A 13 -10.40 -4.76 6.37
CA GLU A 13 -10.39 -6.21 6.20
C GLU A 13 -10.64 -6.60 4.74
N GLY A 14 -11.59 -5.94 4.08
CA GLY A 14 -11.82 -6.14 2.65
C GLY A 14 -10.62 -5.74 1.81
N ALA A 15 -9.94 -4.67 2.19
CA ALA A 15 -8.74 -4.22 1.49
C ALA A 15 -7.58 -5.20 1.64
N ASN A 16 -7.46 -5.90 2.77
CA ASN A 16 -6.46 -6.96 2.94
C ASN A 16 -6.51 -7.98 1.80
N LYS A 17 -7.71 -8.40 1.43
CA LYS A 17 -7.88 -9.35 0.33
C LYS A 17 -7.37 -8.79 -0.99
N HIS A 18 -7.59 -7.50 -1.22
CA HIS A 18 -7.16 -6.82 -2.45
C HIS A 18 -5.63 -6.79 -2.57
N TYR A 19 -4.93 -6.55 -1.47
CA TYR A 19 -3.47 -6.44 -1.46
C TYR A 19 -2.76 -7.75 -1.13
N GLY A 20 -3.48 -8.79 -0.73
CA GLY A 20 -2.86 -10.06 -0.34
C GLY A 20 -2.08 -9.95 0.97
N THR A 21 -2.51 -9.06 1.86
CA THR A 21 -1.86 -8.85 3.16
C THR A 21 -2.67 -9.50 4.28
N THR A 22 -2.05 -9.70 5.45
CA THR A 22 -2.69 -10.31 6.59
C THR A 22 -3.06 -9.33 7.69
N ALA A 23 -2.43 -8.16 7.74
CA ALA A 23 -2.70 -7.15 8.77
C ALA A 23 -2.51 -5.75 8.21
N MET A 24 -3.57 -4.97 8.20
CA MET A 24 -3.53 -3.58 7.76
C MET A 24 -3.91 -2.68 8.93
N ILE A 25 -3.24 -1.53 9.04
CA ILE A 25 -3.53 -0.55 10.07
C ILE A 25 -3.69 0.83 9.45
N SER A 26 -4.44 1.70 10.15
CA SER A 26 -4.60 3.07 9.73
C SER A 26 -3.37 3.90 10.09
N GLU A 27 -3.25 5.08 9.48
CA GLU A 27 -2.19 6.02 9.81
C GLU A 27 -2.20 6.38 11.30
N ASN A 28 -3.37 6.54 11.88
CA ASN A 28 -3.50 6.91 13.28
C ASN A 28 -2.91 5.82 14.20
N THR A 29 -3.21 4.57 13.92
CA THR A 29 -2.64 3.44 14.66
C THR A 29 -1.13 3.37 14.50
N TYR A 30 -0.63 3.59 13.29
CA TYR A 30 0.80 3.62 13.02
C TYR A 30 1.49 4.73 13.84
N LYS A 31 0.94 5.94 13.86
CA LYS A 31 1.53 7.06 14.60
C LYS A 31 1.68 6.75 16.09
N ASN A 32 0.75 5.99 16.65
CA ASN A 32 0.79 5.63 18.07
C ASN A 32 1.79 4.50 18.37
N ALA A 33 2.17 3.69 17.39
CA ALA A 33 3.00 2.52 17.62
C ALA A 33 4.31 2.51 16.81
N LYS A 34 4.61 3.57 16.07
CA LYS A 34 5.74 3.60 15.12
C LYS A 34 7.11 3.29 15.72
N ASP A 35 7.28 3.47 17.02
CA ASP A 35 8.55 3.24 17.70
C ASP A 35 8.76 1.75 18.05
N VAL A 36 7.71 0.96 17.98
CA VAL A 36 7.74 -0.46 18.40
C VAL A 36 7.38 -1.44 17.30
N ILE A 37 6.96 -0.96 16.13
CA ILE A 37 6.56 -1.82 15.01
C ILE A 37 7.23 -1.38 13.71
N ASP A 38 7.39 -2.33 12.80
CA ASP A 38 7.76 -2.07 11.40
C ASP A 38 6.52 -2.19 10.54
N VAL A 39 6.34 -1.21 9.66
CA VAL A 39 5.21 -1.17 8.74
C VAL A 39 5.71 -0.75 7.36
N ARG A 40 4.86 -0.91 6.34
CA ARG A 40 5.08 -0.27 5.05
C ARG A 40 3.79 0.42 4.61
N ARG A 41 3.92 1.50 3.85
CA ARG A 41 2.77 2.17 3.26
C ARG A 41 2.22 1.30 2.14
N LEU A 42 0.94 0.97 2.21
CA LEU A 42 0.28 0.24 1.13
C LEU A 42 -0.32 1.18 0.11
N ASP A 43 -1.12 2.14 0.55
CA ASP A 43 -1.83 3.02 -0.38
C ASP A 43 -2.48 4.18 0.36
N THR A 44 -2.92 5.15 -0.42
CA THR A 44 -3.88 6.16 0.01
C THR A 44 -5.17 5.82 -0.71
N ILE A 45 -6.20 5.46 0.02
CA ILE A 45 -7.46 5.00 -0.56
C ILE A 45 -8.64 5.85 -0.13
N ARG A 46 -9.69 5.83 -0.95
CA ARG A 46 -10.99 6.38 -0.60
C ARG A 46 -11.98 5.23 -0.59
N VAL A 47 -12.51 4.91 0.60
CA VAL A 47 -13.46 3.82 0.72
C VAL A 47 -14.89 4.34 0.49
N VAL A 48 -15.77 3.45 0.06
CA VAL A 48 -17.17 3.78 -0.18
C VAL A 48 -17.79 4.36 1.10
N GLY A 49 -18.45 5.51 0.97
CA GLY A 49 -19.09 6.19 2.10
C GLY A 49 -18.20 7.14 2.87
N LYS A 50 -16.92 7.24 2.51
CA LYS A 50 -15.99 8.22 3.09
C LYS A 50 -15.50 9.15 2.00
N SER A 51 -15.51 10.45 2.26
CA SER A 51 -15.03 11.44 1.29
C SER A 51 -13.53 11.68 1.41
N GLU A 52 -12.97 11.52 2.60
CA GLU A 52 -11.55 11.79 2.84
C GLU A 52 -10.70 10.56 2.53
N PRO A 53 -9.54 10.75 1.87
CA PRO A 53 -8.60 9.66 1.65
C PRO A 53 -8.04 9.13 2.96
N ILE A 54 -7.75 7.84 2.99
CA ILE A 54 -7.18 7.16 4.16
C ILE A 54 -5.85 6.55 3.76
N LEU A 55 -4.80 6.89 4.48
CA LEU A 55 -3.48 6.30 4.29
C LEU A 55 -3.43 4.98 5.06
N ILE A 56 -3.05 3.91 4.37
CA ILE A 56 -3.07 2.55 4.91
C ILE A 56 -1.67 1.97 4.93
N TYR A 57 -1.34 1.34 6.06
CA TYR A 57 -0.06 0.65 6.26
C TYR A 57 -0.30 -0.84 6.50
N GLU A 58 0.66 -1.65 6.10
CA GLU A 58 0.72 -3.05 6.48
C GLU A 58 1.59 -3.20 7.71
N LEU A 59 1.08 -3.89 8.73
CA LEU A 59 1.87 -4.24 9.91
C LEU A 59 2.76 -5.43 9.57
N LEU A 60 4.07 -5.26 9.65
CA LEU A 60 5.04 -6.30 9.29
C LEU A 60 5.55 -7.07 10.50
N GLY A 61 5.69 -6.42 11.64
CA GLY A 61 6.15 -7.06 12.85
C GLY A 61 6.71 -6.06 13.84
N LYS A 62 7.40 -6.60 14.87
CA LYS A 62 8.07 -5.76 15.86
C LYS A 62 9.23 -5.02 15.20
N LYS A 63 9.54 -3.82 15.72
CA LYS A 63 10.63 -3.01 15.22
C LYS A 63 11.93 -3.79 15.18
N ASP A 64 12.63 -3.71 14.04
CA ASP A 64 13.93 -4.34 13.81
C ASP A 64 13.94 -5.87 13.94
N SER A 65 12.79 -6.52 13.87
CA SER A 65 12.67 -7.98 14.02
C SER A 65 12.60 -8.76 12.71
N LEU A 66 12.56 -8.08 11.58
CA LEU A 66 12.35 -8.75 10.29
C LEU A 66 13.67 -9.26 9.71
N PRO A 67 13.62 -10.33 8.88
CA PRO A 67 14.81 -10.77 8.15
C PRO A 67 15.36 -9.66 7.26
N GLN A 68 16.69 -9.63 7.07
CA GLN A 68 17.33 -8.62 6.23
C GLN A 68 16.75 -8.59 4.81
N LYS A 69 16.40 -9.74 4.29
CA LYS A 69 15.78 -9.87 2.96
C LYS A 69 14.51 -9.03 2.84
N VAL A 70 13.71 -8.97 3.92
CA VAL A 70 12.49 -8.16 3.94
C VAL A 70 12.83 -6.68 3.89
N TYR A 71 13.84 -6.23 4.64
CA TYR A 71 14.28 -4.84 4.60
C TYR A 71 14.83 -4.46 3.22
N ASP A 72 15.57 -5.37 2.58
CA ASP A 72 16.08 -5.15 1.22
C ASP A 72 14.93 -4.99 0.22
N MET A 73 13.92 -5.84 0.33
CA MET A 73 12.71 -5.74 -0.50
C MET A 73 12.00 -4.42 -0.27
N LEU A 74 11.86 -4.02 1.00
CA LEU A 74 11.16 -2.78 1.37
C LEU A 74 11.85 -1.54 0.78
N GLU A 75 13.17 -1.55 0.71
CA GLU A 75 13.93 -0.45 0.09
C GLU A 75 13.49 -0.26 -1.37
N LYS A 76 13.41 -1.36 -2.12
CA LYS A 76 12.97 -1.31 -3.52
C LYS A 76 11.50 -0.94 -3.64
N TYR A 77 10.67 -1.51 -2.79
CA TYR A 77 9.24 -1.21 -2.75
C TYR A 77 9.00 0.29 -2.49
N ASN A 78 9.71 0.88 -1.53
CA ASN A 78 9.55 2.30 -1.20
C ASN A 78 10.03 3.21 -2.32
N GLU A 79 11.10 2.84 -3.02
CA GLU A 79 11.54 3.55 -4.21
C GLU A 79 10.47 3.51 -5.30
N GLY A 80 9.84 2.35 -5.47
CA GLY A 80 8.73 2.19 -6.42
C GLY A 80 7.55 3.08 -6.06
N LEU A 81 7.19 3.16 -4.78
CA LEU A 81 6.12 4.05 -4.33
C LEU A 81 6.42 5.51 -4.64
N LYS A 82 7.66 5.94 -4.43
CA LYS A 82 8.06 7.30 -4.73
C LYS A 82 7.88 7.61 -6.21
N MET A 83 8.33 6.71 -7.08
CA MET A 83 8.18 6.88 -8.52
C MET A 83 6.71 6.85 -8.93
N PHE A 84 5.93 5.98 -8.32
CA PHE A 84 4.49 5.89 -8.56
C PHE A 84 3.77 7.20 -8.21
N ASP A 85 4.11 7.79 -7.07
CA ASP A 85 3.54 9.06 -6.64
C ASP A 85 3.90 10.19 -7.62
N GLU A 86 5.07 10.12 -8.25
CA GLU A 86 5.52 11.08 -9.24
C GLU A 86 5.03 10.76 -10.66
N ARG A 87 4.16 9.76 -10.80
CA ARG A 87 3.60 9.29 -12.07
C ARG A 87 4.67 8.76 -13.04
N GLN A 88 5.79 8.29 -12.50
CA GLN A 88 6.86 7.68 -13.28
C GLN A 88 6.61 6.16 -13.35
N TRP A 89 5.58 5.78 -14.11
CA TRP A 89 5.09 4.39 -14.12
C TRP A 89 6.15 3.38 -14.53
N LYS A 90 6.95 3.69 -15.50
CA LYS A 90 8.00 2.80 -15.98
C LYS A 90 9.09 2.59 -14.92
N ARG A 91 9.51 3.66 -14.27
CA ARG A 91 10.51 3.58 -13.19
C ARG A 91 9.94 2.87 -11.97
N ALA A 92 8.69 3.17 -11.63
CA ALA A 92 8.01 2.50 -10.53
C ALA A 92 7.94 0.99 -10.80
N LEU A 93 7.54 0.60 -11.99
CA LEU A 93 7.47 -0.80 -12.39
C LEU A 93 8.82 -1.52 -12.22
N LYS A 94 9.90 -0.87 -12.62
CA LYS A 94 11.24 -1.42 -12.45
C LYS A 94 11.54 -1.71 -10.98
N HIS A 95 11.30 -0.74 -10.10
CA HIS A 95 11.58 -0.91 -8.67
C HIS A 95 10.69 -1.96 -8.02
N PHE A 96 9.42 -2.02 -8.39
CA PHE A 96 8.53 -3.06 -7.86
C PHE A 96 8.95 -4.46 -8.34
N ASN A 97 9.42 -4.58 -9.58
CA ASN A 97 9.98 -5.85 -10.08
C ASN A 97 11.26 -6.23 -9.34
N GLU A 98 12.11 -5.25 -9.00
CA GLU A 98 13.30 -5.50 -8.17
C GLU A 98 12.90 -6.02 -6.78
N ALA A 99 11.83 -5.48 -6.21
CA ALA A 99 11.30 -5.98 -4.95
C ALA A 99 10.84 -7.43 -5.08
N LEU A 100 10.17 -7.78 -6.18
CA LEU A 100 9.72 -9.14 -6.44
C LEU A 100 10.88 -10.10 -6.72
N ASP A 101 12.00 -9.62 -7.24
CA ASP A 101 13.20 -10.43 -7.40
C ASP A 101 13.73 -10.88 -6.03
N ILE A 102 13.53 -10.08 -5.00
CA ILE A 102 13.94 -10.41 -3.63
C ILE A 102 12.89 -11.28 -2.94
N LEU A 103 11.61 -10.92 -3.04
CA LEU A 103 10.49 -11.68 -2.47
C LEU A 103 9.38 -11.80 -3.51
N SER A 104 9.40 -12.90 -4.27
CA SER A 104 8.51 -13.09 -5.42
C SER A 104 7.03 -13.21 -5.06
N ASP A 105 6.72 -13.58 -3.83
CA ASP A 105 5.34 -13.74 -3.35
C ASP A 105 4.80 -12.51 -2.61
N ASP A 106 5.51 -11.39 -2.66
CA ASP A 106 5.06 -10.18 -1.98
C ASP A 106 3.82 -9.60 -2.67
N GLY A 107 2.66 -9.73 -2.01
CA GLY A 107 1.37 -9.30 -2.55
C GLY A 107 1.31 -7.83 -2.95
N PRO A 108 1.68 -6.89 -2.07
CA PRO A 108 1.65 -5.46 -2.42
C PRO A 108 2.51 -5.10 -3.63
N SER A 109 3.72 -5.67 -3.75
CA SER A 109 4.58 -5.43 -4.92
C SER A 109 3.91 -5.94 -6.20
N GLN A 110 3.28 -7.11 -6.15
CA GLN A 110 2.53 -7.66 -7.28
C GLN A 110 1.38 -6.74 -7.69
N THR A 111 0.66 -6.20 -6.71
CA THR A 111 -0.46 -5.29 -6.95
C THR A 111 0.02 -4.03 -7.67
N TYR A 112 1.12 -3.44 -7.22
CA TYR A 112 1.65 -2.23 -7.83
C TYR A 112 2.23 -2.48 -9.22
N VAL A 113 2.81 -3.65 -9.46
CA VAL A 113 3.25 -4.05 -10.81
C VAL A 113 2.06 -4.00 -11.77
N LYS A 114 0.94 -4.59 -11.37
CA LYS A 114 -0.28 -4.59 -12.19
C LYS A 114 -0.78 -3.17 -12.44
N ARG A 115 -0.79 -2.32 -11.42
CA ARG A 115 -1.22 -0.92 -11.56
C ARG A 115 -0.31 -0.15 -12.50
N CYS A 116 1.00 -0.33 -12.39
CA CYS A 116 1.96 0.33 -13.28
C CYS A 116 1.74 -0.11 -14.73
N GLU A 117 1.52 -1.40 -14.95
CA GLU A 117 1.25 -1.93 -16.29
C GLU A 117 -0.03 -1.35 -16.87
N GLU A 118 -1.09 -1.24 -16.06
CA GLU A 118 -2.33 -0.62 -16.49
C GLU A 118 -2.13 0.85 -16.87
N PHE A 119 -1.39 1.60 -16.05
CA PHE A 119 -1.16 3.02 -16.29
C PHE A 119 -0.20 3.28 -17.45
N LEU A 120 0.66 2.32 -17.77
CA LEU A 120 1.50 2.40 -18.97
C LEU A 120 0.66 2.22 -20.24
N LYS A 121 -0.41 1.44 -20.16
CA LYS A 121 -1.34 1.26 -21.28
C LYS A 121 -2.32 2.42 -21.38
N LYS A 122 -2.85 2.87 -20.25
CA LYS A 122 -3.81 3.96 -20.18
C LYS A 122 -3.56 4.76 -18.90
N ALA A 123 -2.86 5.88 -19.05
CA ALA A 123 -2.55 6.73 -17.91
C ALA A 123 -3.83 7.30 -17.28
N PRO A 124 -3.85 7.49 -15.96
CA PRO A 124 -4.99 8.14 -15.31
C PRO A 124 -5.07 9.61 -15.75
N SER A 125 -6.23 10.23 -15.54
CA SER A 125 -6.44 11.63 -15.94
C SER A 125 -5.47 12.56 -15.22
N LYS A 126 -5.25 13.74 -15.78
CA LYS A 126 -4.36 14.74 -15.19
C LYS A 126 -4.86 15.18 -13.81
N ASN A 127 -6.16 15.09 -13.57
CA ASN A 127 -6.79 15.49 -12.31
C ASN A 127 -6.80 14.37 -11.27
N TRP A 128 -6.25 13.20 -11.59
CA TRP A 128 -6.17 12.10 -10.63
C TRP A 128 -5.29 12.50 -9.46
N ASP A 129 -5.82 12.29 -8.24
CA ASP A 129 -5.18 12.74 -7.00
C ASP A 129 -4.23 11.71 -6.38
N GLY A 130 -3.97 10.61 -7.06
CA GLY A 130 -3.11 9.55 -6.54
C GLY A 130 -3.83 8.60 -5.61
N VAL A 131 -5.13 8.77 -5.42
CA VAL A 131 -5.92 7.99 -4.49
C VAL A 131 -6.66 6.87 -5.22
N TYR A 132 -6.52 5.64 -4.70
CA TYR A 132 -7.29 4.50 -5.22
C TYR A 132 -8.65 4.46 -4.53
N THR A 133 -9.71 4.34 -5.31
CA THR A 133 -11.07 4.28 -4.79
C THR A 133 -11.61 2.85 -4.92
N PHE A 134 -11.97 2.25 -3.79
CA PHE A 134 -12.66 0.96 -3.81
C PHE A 134 -14.12 1.17 -4.16
N LYS A 135 -14.54 0.51 -5.24
CA LYS A 135 -15.93 0.59 -5.72
C LYS A 135 -16.82 -0.51 -5.15
N THR A 136 -16.21 -1.57 -4.64
CA THR A 136 -16.93 -2.70 -4.06
C THR A 136 -16.68 -2.78 -2.57
N LYS A 137 -17.65 -3.29 -1.88
CA LYS A 137 -17.58 -3.48 -0.43
C LYS A 137 -16.76 -4.71 -0.06
#